data_d6109cd1189c709b3b62df06863cbaf1
#
_entry.id   d6109cd1189c709b3b62df06863cbaf1
#
_cell.length_a   1.000
_cell.length_b   1.000
_cell.length_c   1.000
_cell.angle_alpha   90.00
_cell.angle_beta   90.00
_cell.angle_gamma   90.00
#
_symmetry.space_group_name_H-M   'P 1'
#
loop_
_entity.id
_entity.type
_entity.pdbx_description
1 polymer ?
#
loop_
_entity_poly.entity_id
_entity_poly.type
_entity_poly.pdbx_seq_one_letter_code
_entity_poly.pdbx_strand_id
1 'polypeptide(L)'
;KYTIKGFIWYQGESNVRSSRTYAERLATMVKHWRSIWEQGDLPFYYVQLSSIDRPSWTWFRDSQRRLAQTVSNTGMAVSSDRGDSLNVHPTRKKEIGERLAHWALNKTYGHNVIPSGPLFRSATFTDNAAYITFDYAKGLTTSDGDPIRTFEIAEQEGLYYPAQAVVE
;
A
#
# COMPACT_ATOMS: atom_id res chain seq x y z
N LYS A 1 -25.94 -12.55 13.03
CA LYS A 1 -24.84 -12.04 12.19
C LYS A 1 -24.16 -13.21 11.47
N TYR A 2 -23.73 -13.03 10.24
CA TYR A 2 -22.93 -14.02 9.54
C TYR A 2 -21.51 -14.06 10.12
N THR A 3 -20.94 -15.24 10.26
CA THR A 3 -19.52 -15.41 10.54
C THR A 3 -18.71 -15.07 9.29
N ILE A 4 -17.76 -14.18 9.42
CA ILE A 4 -16.85 -13.77 8.33
C ILE A 4 -15.40 -14.03 8.73
N LYS A 5 -14.51 -14.07 7.76
CA LYS A 5 -13.07 -14.26 7.98
C LYS A 5 -12.26 -12.96 7.84
N GLY A 6 -12.89 -11.86 7.49
CA GLY A 6 -12.27 -10.56 7.32
C GLY A 6 -13.02 -9.70 6.33
N PHE A 7 -12.42 -8.55 6.01
CA PHE A 7 -12.96 -7.57 5.08
C PHE A 7 -11.99 -7.36 3.93
N ILE A 8 -12.53 -7.11 2.75
CA ILE A 8 -11.82 -6.64 1.57
C ILE A 8 -12.37 -5.26 1.20
N TRP A 9 -11.49 -4.27 1.01
CA TRP A 9 -11.87 -2.88 0.81
C TRP A 9 -11.18 -2.27 -0.40
N TYR A 10 -11.94 -1.67 -1.30
CA TYR A 10 -11.42 -0.92 -2.44
C TYR A 10 -12.21 0.37 -2.61
N GLN A 11 -11.66 1.49 -2.14
CA GLN A 11 -12.32 2.78 -2.17
C GLN A 11 -11.29 3.90 -1.93
N GLY A 12 -11.61 5.13 -2.33
CA GLY A 12 -10.85 6.30 -1.95
C GLY A 12 -10.86 7.44 -2.95
N GLU A 13 -11.26 7.20 -4.18
CA GLU A 13 -11.14 8.13 -5.30
C GLU A 13 -11.82 9.48 -5.02
N SER A 14 -13.00 9.47 -4.44
CA SER A 14 -13.74 10.68 -4.03
C SER A 14 -13.16 11.34 -2.77
N ASN A 15 -12.29 10.65 -2.03
CA ASN A 15 -11.70 11.14 -0.79
C ASN A 15 -10.31 11.76 -0.95
N VAL A 16 -9.76 11.80 -2.16
CA VAL A 16 -8.38 12.26 -2.44
C VAL A 16 -8.10 13.67 -1.91
N ARG A 17 -9.09 14.55 -1.91
CA ARG A 17 -8.97 15.91 -1.31
C ARG A 17 -8.86 15.90 0.22
N SER A 18 -9.16 14.78 0.87
CA SER A 18 -9.13 14.60 2.32
C SER A 18 -7.96 13.71 2.78
N SER A 19 -6.85 13.69 2.05
CA SER A 19 -5.70 12.81 2.30
C SER A 19 -5.18 12.87 3.74
N ARG A 20 -5.16 14.05 4.35
CA ARG A 20 -4.68 14.25 5.74
C ARG A 20 -5.48 13.49 6.80
N THR A 21 -6.78 13.29 6.60
CA THR A 21 -7.68 12.66 7.57
C THR A 21 -8.18 11.29 7.14
N TYR A 22 -7.83 10.85 5.92
CA TYR A 22 -8.36 9.60 5.38
C TYR A 22 -7.93 8.37 6.18
N ALA A 23 -6.66 8.26 6.52
CA ALA A 23 -6.15 7.13 7.30
C ALA A 23 -6.84 7.00 8.67
N GLU A 24 -7.04 8.12 9.38
CA GLU A 24 -7.75 8.14 10.67
C GLU A 24 -9.22 7.73 10.54
N ARG A 25 -9.90 8.24 9.51
CA ARG A 25 -11.30 7.89 9.25
C ARG A 25 -11.45 6.42 8.89
N LEU A 26 -10.55 5.89 8.05
CA LEU A 26 -10.55 4.49 7.69
C LEU A 26 -10.22 3.61 8.91
N ALA A 27 -9.26 4.00 9.75
CA ALA A 27 -8.95 3.32 11.00
C ALA A 27 -10.17 3.29 11.95
N THR A 28 -10.90 4.39 12.06
CA THR A 28 -12.13 4.48 12.85
C THR A 28 -13.21 3.54 12.31
N MET A 29 -13.39 3.51 11.00
CA MET A 29 -14.33 2.60 10.33
C MET A 29 -13.97 1.13 10.59
N VAL A 30 -12.70 0.77 10.44
CA VAL A 30 -12.23 -0.62 10.70
C VAL A 30 -12.53 -1.04 12.14
N LYS A 31 -12.19 -0.19 13.12
CA LYS A 31 -12.47 -0.44 14.54
C LYS A 31 -13.97 -0.62 14.79
N HIS A 32 -14.78 0.26 14.19
CA HIS A 32 -16.23 0.19 14.34
C HIS A 32 -16.82 -1.08 13.72
N TRP A 33 -16.37 -1.49 12.54
CA TRP A 33 -16.82 -2.74 11.93
C TRP A 33 -16.43 -3.96 12.77
N ARG A 34 -15.22 -4.01 13.28
CA ARG A 34 -14.79 -5.08 14.20
C ARG A 34 -15.68 -5.14 15.45
N SER A 35 -16.03 -3.99 16.03
CA SER A 35 -16.93 -3.95 17.19
C SER A 35 -18.34 -4.44 16.88
N ILE A 36 -18.89 -4.10 15.70
CA ILE A 36 -20.21 -4.57 15.27
C ILE A 36 -20.23 -6.08 15.06
N TRP A 37 -19.16 -6.65 14.45
CA TRP A 37 -19.10 -8.09 14.18
C TRP A 37 -18.84 -8.94 15.41
N GLU A 38 -18.18 -8.39 16.44
CA GLU A 38 -17.90 -9.08 17.72
C GLU A 38 -17.12 -10.41 17.54
N GLN A 39 -16.26 -10.48 16.51
CA GLN A 39 -15.43 -11.64 16.21
C GLN A 39 -13.93 -11.35 16.40
N GLY A 40 -13.61 -10.37 17.28
CA GLY A 40 -12.23 -9.97 17.56
C GLY A 40 -11.61 -9.09 16.46
N ASP A 41 -10.30 -9.17 16.34
CA ASP A 41 -9.49 -8.35 15.43
C ASP A 41 -9.53 -8.93 13.99
N LEU A 42 -10.70 -8.88 13.37
CA LEU A 42 -10.90 -9.40 12.00
C LEU A 42 -9.92 -8.76 11.01
N PRO A 43 -9.30 -9.55 10.11
CA PRO A 43 -8.45 -9.04 9.04
C PRO A 43 -9.15 -7.99 8.18
N PHE A 44 -8.40 -6.94 7.81
CA PHE A 44 -8.87 -5.90 6.90
C PHE A 44 -7.85 -5.70 5.78
N TYR A 45 -8.13 -6.23 4.59
CA TYR A 45 -7.26 -6.11 3.43
C TYR A 45 -7.83 -5.08 2.47
N TYR A 46 -6.98 -4.14 2.05
CA TYR A 46 -7.43 -3.02 1.24
C TYR A 46 -6.51 -2.73 0.06
N VAL A 47 -7.05 -2.06 -0.93
CA VAL A 47 -6.32 -1.63 -2.12
C VAL A 47 -5.82 -0.20 -1.93
N GLN A 48 -4.52 0.00 -2.13
CA GLN A 48 -3.99 1.33 -2.39
C GLN A 48 -4.39 1.74 -3.82
N LEU A 49 -4.97 2.92 -3.98
CA LEU A 49 -5.44 3.39 -5.27
C LEU A 49 -4.34 3.34 -6.34
N SER A 50 -4.74 3.02 -7.55
CA SER A 50 -3.87 2.96 -8.73
C SER A 50 -3.31 4.34 -9.11
N SER A 51 -2.33 4.34 -10.00
CA SER A 51 -1.77 5.58 -10.53
C SER A 51 -2.78 6.32 -11.39
N ILE A 52 -2.78 7.64 -11.29
CA ILE A 52 -3.46 8.58 -12.16
C ILE A 52 -2.70 9.91 -12.12
N ASP A 53 -2.70 10.65 -13.20
CA ASP A 53 -2.04 11.95 -13.29
C ASP A 53 -2.87 13.05 -12.59
N ARG A 54 -2.72 13.12 -11.27
CA ARG A 54 -3.35 14.14 -10.41
C ARG A 54 -2.44 14.49 -9.23
N PRO A 55 -2.11 15.76 -8.98
CA PRO A 55 -1.14 16.18 -7.95
C PRO A 55 -1.45 15.67 -6.54
N SER A 56 -2.72 15.63 -6.14
CA SER A 56 -3.13 15.18 -4.79
C SER A 56 -3.10 13.66 -4.60
N TRP A 57 -2.87 12.89 -5.67
CA TRP A 57 -3.02 11.44 -5.65
C TRP A 57 -1.90 10.75 -4.88
N THR A 58 -0.68 11.23 -4.99
CA THR A 58 0.48 10.70 -4.28
C THR A 58 0.31 10.82 -2.76
N TRP A 59 -0.12 11.97 -2.27
CA TRP A 59 -0.41 12.19 -0.85
C TRP A 59 -1.51 11.28 -0.32
N PHE A 60 -2.54 11.05 -1.13
CA PHE A 60 -3.62 10.15 -0.75
C PHE A 60 -3.15 8.69 -0.66
N ARG A 61 -2.38 8.24 -1.64
CA ARG A 61 -1.80 6.90 -1.63
C ARG A 61 -0.85 6.69 -0.43
N ASP A 62 -0.09 7.70 -0.06
CA ASP A 62 0.73 7.64 1.16
C ASP A 62 -0.13 7.56 2.43
N SER A 63 -1.26 8.26 2.49
CA SER A 63 -2.19 8.13 3.62
C SER A 63 -2.76 6.71 3.73
N GLN A 64 -3.02 6.03 2.61
CA GLN A 64 -3.43 4.63 2.60
C GLN A 64 -2.30 3.72 3.11
N ARG A 65 -1.05 3.96 2.70
CA ARG A 65 0.11 3.20 3.21
C ARG A 65 0.26 3.31 4.72
N ARG A 66 0.07 4.50 5.28
CA ARG A 66 0.18 4.76 6.73
C ARG A 66 -0.86 4.00 7.56
N LEU A 67 -2.00 3.63 6.99
CA LEU A 67 -3.01 2.83 7.69
C LEU A 67 -2.43 1.50 8.20
N ALA A 68 -1.64 0.81 7.38
CA ALA A 68 -1.01 -0.47 7.75
C ALA A 68 -0.04 -0.34 8.94
N GLN A 69 0.45 0.86 9.23
CA GLN A 69 1.33 1.14 10.37
C GLN A 69 0.57 1.44 11.67
N THR A 70 -0.72 1.79 11.57
CA THR A 70 -1.53 2.28 12.70
C THR A 70 -2.65 1.34 13.11
N VAL A 71 -3.04 0.42 12.24
CA VAL A 71 -4.14 -0.53 12.49
C VAL A 71 -3.61 -1.96 12.36
N SER A 72 -3.72 -2.73 13.44
CA SER A 72 -3.35 -4.14 13.47
C SER A 72 -4.14 -4.97 12.46
N ASN A 73 -3.59 -6.12 12.09
CA ASN A 73 -4.24 -7.11 11.23
C ASN A 73 -4.80 -6.53 9.93
N THR A 74 -3.99 -5.69 9.28
CA THR A 74 -4.28 -5.10 7.97
C THR A 74 -3.26 -5.55 6.94
N GLY A 75 -3.65 -5.50 5.65
CA GLY A 75 -2.76 -5.75 4.53
C GLY A 75 -3.17 -4.89 3.33
N MET A 76 -2.18 -4.30 2.66
CA MET A 76 -2.40 -3.40 1.55
C MET A 76 -1.95 -4.03 0.22
N ALA A 77 -2.87 -4.15 -0.72
CA ALA A 77 -2.57 -4.51 -2.10
C ALA A 77 -2.26 -3.24 -2.91
N VAL A 78 -1.02 -3.09 -3.33
CA VAL A 78 -0.60 -1.98 -4.20
C VAL A 78 -1.19 -2.19 -5.59
N SER A 79 -1.66 -1.11 -6.24
CA SER A 79 -2.23 -1.17 -7.60
C SER A 79 -1.69 -0.10 -8.55
N SER A 80 -0.56 0.55 -8.18
CA SER A 80 0.04 1.62 -8.98
C SER A 80 0.41 1.22 -10.40
N ASP A 81 0.86 -0.01 -10.59
CA ASP A 81 1.23 -0.60 -11.87
C ASP A 81 0.04 -1.08 -12.72
N ARG A 82 -1.18 -0.89 -12.24
CA ARG A 82 -2.44 -1.30 -12.89
C ARG A 82 -3.38 -0.12 -13.16
N GLY A 83 -2.86 1.10 -12.97
CA GLY A 83 -3.60 2.33 -13.20
C GLY A 83 -3.63 2.76 -14.67
N ASP A 84 -4.27 3.89 -14.87
CA ASP A 84 -4.34 4.61 -16.13
C ASP A 84 -4.16 6.11 -15.81
N SER A 85 -3.38 6.82 -16.62
CA SER A 85 -3.06 8.23 -16.36
C SER A 85 -4.28 9.14 -16.39
N LEU A 86 -5.33 8.76 -17.11
CA LEU A 86 -6.52 9.58 -17.34
C LEU A 86 -7.79 9.00 -16.72
N ASN A 87 -7.80 7.69 -16.39
CA ASN A 87 -9.02 7.01 -15.94
C ASN A 87 -8.86 6.49 -14.50
N VAL A 88 -9.76 6.93 -13.61
CA VAL A 88 -9.82 6.46 -12.22
C VAL A 88 -10.32 5.01 -12.07
N HIS A 89 -10.86 4.43 -13.15
CA HIS A 89 -11.42 3.08 -13.16
C HIS A 89 -10.49 2.12 -13.93
N PRO A 90 -9.40 1.63 -13.32
CA PRO A 90 -8.51 0.69 -13.99
C PRO A 90 -9.26 -0.60 -14.33
N THR A 91 -9.02 -1.12 -15.52
CA THR A 91 -9.70 -2.32 -16.02
C THR A 91 -9.06 -3.63 -15.57
N ARG A 92 -7.76 -3.60 -15.22
CA ARG A 92 -6.97 -4.78 -14.82
C ARG A 92 -7.19 -5.15 -13.35
N LYS A 93 -8.38 -5.63 -13.03
CA LYS A 93 -8.79 -5.94 -11.63
C LYS A 93 -8.35 -7.32 -11.14
N LYS A 94 -8.06 -8.27 -12.05
CA LYS A 94 -7.68 -9.62 -11.70
C LYS A 94 -6.44 -9.63 -10.80
N GLU A 95 -5.37 -8.98 -11.22
CA GLU A 95 -4.12 -8.93 -10.48
C GLU A 95 -4.26 -8.24 -9.11
N ILE A 96 -5.17 -7.27 -9.01
CA ILE A 96 -5.48 -6.63 -7.73
C ILE A 96 -6.18 -7.61 -6.79
N GLY A 97 -7.14 -8.39 -7.32
CA GLY A 97 -7.80 -9.46 -6.57
C GLY A 97 -6.83 -10.54 -6.10
N GLU A 98 -5.88 -10.94 -6.95
CA GLU A 98 -4.82 -11.89 -6.61
C GLU A 98 -3.91 -11.36 -5.48
N ARG A 99 -3.55 -10.08 -5.50
CA ARG A 99 -2.77 -9.45 -4.41
C ARG A 99 -3.52 -9.43 -3.09
N LEU A 100 -4.82 -9.15 -3.10
CA LEU A 100 -5.66 -9.28 -1.90
C LEU A 100 -5.77 -10.73 -1.42
N ALA A 101 -5.89 -11.67 -2.36
CA ALA A 101 -5.93 -13.10 -2.03
C ALA A 101 -4.63 -13.60 -1.39
N HIS A 102 -3.45 -13.11 -1.83
CA HIS A 102 -2.17 -13.44 -1.20
C HIS A 102 -2.12 -13.03 0.27
N TRP A 103 -2.62 -11.84 0.61
CA TRP A 103 -2.77 -11.41 2.00
C TRP A 103 -3.66 -12.37 2.80
N ALA A 104 -4.83 -12.71 2.28
CA ALA A 104 -5.76 -13.62 2.94
C ALA A 104 -5.16 -15.02 3.09
N LEU A 105 -4.59 -15.58 2.04
CA LEU A 105 -3.96 -16.89 2.06
C LEU A 105 -2.85 -16.97 3.12
N ASN A 106 -1.96 -15.98 3.17
CA ASN A 106 -0.87 -15.99 4.15
C ASN A 106 -1.37 -15.71 5.57
N LYS A 107 -2.04 -14.56 5.79
CA LYS A 107 -2.33 -14.05 7.14
C LYS A 107 -3.60 -14.62 7.76
N THR A 108 -4.61 -14.97 6.96
CA THR A 108 -5.88 -15.51 7.47
C THR A 108 -5.92 -17.03 7.44
N TYR A 109 -5.40 -17.64 6.38
CA TYR A 109 -5.48 -19.07 6.15
C TYR A 109 -4.18 -19.84 6.40
N GLY A 110 -3.09 -19.15 6.72
CA GLY A 110 -1.80 -19.77 7.11
C GLY A 110 -1.05 -20.47 5.98
N HIS A 111 -1.35 -20.16 4.74
CA HIS A 111 -0.63 -20.74 3.61
C HIS A 111 0.77 -20.14 3.47
N ASN A 112 1.75 -20.93 3.07
CA ASN A 112 3.12 -20.49 2.82
C ASN A 112 3.25 -19.80 1.45
N VAL A 113 2.62 -18.63 1.32
CA VAL A 113 2.72 -17.75 0.16
C VAL A 113 3.23 -16.38 0.60
N ILE A 114 3.96 -15.67 -0.25
CA ILE A 114 4.41 -14.30 0.05
C ILE A 114 3.19 -13.37 -0.05
N PRO A 115 2.83 -12.64 1.02
CA PRO A 115 1.58 -11.88 1.05
C PRO A 115 1.60 -10.61 0.20
N SER A 116 2.78 -10.04 -0.06
CA SER A 116 2.93 -8.75 -0.75
C SER A 116 4.25 -8.69 -1.52
N GLY A 117 4.36 -7.75 -2.43
CA GLY A 117 5.65 -7.23 -2.90
C GLY A 117 6.38 -6.48 -1.77
N PRO A 118 7.52 -5.83 -2.08
CA PRO A 118 8.34 -5.14 -1.09
C PRO A 118 7.54 -4.12 -0.29
N LEU A 119 7.62 -4.20 1.04
CA LEU A 119 7.04 -3.23 1.95
C LEU A 119 8.17 -2.49 2.67
N PHE A 120 8.10 -1.17 2.67
CA PHE A 120 9.07 -0.35 3.38
C PHE A 120 9.17 -0.78 4.84
N ARG A 121 10.39 -1.02 5.29
CA ARG A 121 10.72 -1.41 6.67
C ARG A 121 11.44 -0.29 7.41
N SER A 122 12.56 0.18 6.86
CA SER A 122 13.34 1.26 7.47
C SER A 122 14.18 1.99 6.44
N ALA A 123 14.60 3.21 6.77
CA ALA A 123 15.61 3.96 6.05
C ALA A 123 16.67 4.45 7.03
N THR A 124 17.94 4.35 6.63
CA THR A 124 19.07 4.99 7.30
C THR A 124 19.77 5.90 6.32
N PHE A 125 20.24 7.03 6.81
CA PHE A 125 20.85 8.06 5.98
C PHE A 125 22.29 8.26 6.38
N THR A 126 23.12 8.47 5.39
CA THR A 126 24.52 8.94 5.51
C THR A 126 24.65 10.25 4.75
N ASP A 127 25.85 10.87 4.77
CA ASP A 127 26.07 12.17 4.13
C ASP A 127 25.72 12.22 2.63
N ASN A 128 25.82 11.06 1.94
CA ASN A 128 25.65 10.98 0.48
C ASN A 128 24.77 9.82 0.00
N ALA A 129 24.16 9.08 0.90
CA ALA A 129 23.31 7.92 0.53
C ALA A 129 22.17 7.69 1.52
N ALA A 130 21.10 7.09 1.02
CA ALA A 130 20.01 6.54 1.82
C ALA A 130 19.93 5.03 1.59
N TYR A 131 19.99 4.25 2.68
CA TYR A 131 19.82 2.80 2.65
C TYR A 131 18.39 2.46 3.07
N ILE A 132 17.64 1.89 2.15
CA ILE A 132 16.23 1.56 2.37
C ILE A 132 16.08 0.05 2.41
N THR A 133 15.49 -0.46 3.50
CA THR A 133 15.20 -1.88 3.65
C THR A 133 13.72 -2.16 3.51
N PHE A 134 13.41 -3.33 2.97
CA PHE A 134 12.03 -3.76 2.73
C PHE A 134 11.80 -5.15 3.28
N ASP A 135 10.60 -5.39 3.81
CA ASP A 135 10.07 -6.73 4.01
C ASP A 135 9.65 -7.32 2.67
N TYR A 136 9.68 -8.66 2.56
CA TYR A 136 9.31 -9.41 1.35
C TYR A 136 10.14 -9.05 0.09
N ALA A 137 11.38 -8.64 0.26
CA ALA A 137 12.24 -8.16 -0.81
C ALA A 137 13.22 -9.21 -1.38
N LYS A 138 13.13 -10.47 -0.96
CA LYS A 138 14.02 -11.51 -1.48
C LYS A 138 13.88 -11.64 -3.00
N GLY A 139 15.00 -11.41 -3.72
CA GLY A 139 15.01 -11.43 -5.18
C GLY A 139 14.42 -10.18 -5.81
N LEU A 140 14.43 -9.04 -5.07
CA LEU A 140 14.00 -7.75 -5.59
C LEU A 140 14.75 -7.41 -6.89
N THR A 141 13.98 -7.08 -7.91
CA THR A 141 14.49 -6.63 -9.22
C THR A 141 13.44 -5.75 -9.89
N THR A 142 13.83 -5.04 -10.94
CA THR A 142 12.89 -4.32 -11.79
C THR A 142 12.17 -5.29 -12.72
N SER A 143 10.91 -5.03 -13.02
CA SER A 143 10.08 -5.90 -13.86
C SER A 143 10.46 -5.93 -15.33
N ASP A 144 11.20 -4.92 -15.77
CA ASP A 144 11.67 -4.72 -17.15
C ASP A 144 13.18 -4.94 -17.32
N GLY A 145 13.92 -5.17 -16.23
CA GLY A 145 15.37 -5.32 -16.24
C GLY A 145 16.14 -3.99 -16.35
N ASP A 146 15.44 -2.87 -16.47
CA ASP A 146 16.05 -1.54 -16.53
C ASP A 146 16.50 -1.07 -15.13
N PRO A 147 17.37 -0.05 -15.04
CA PRO A 147 17.71 0.59 -13.77
C PRO A 147 16.47 1.08 -13.01
N ILE A 148 16.56 1.08 -11.69
CA ILE A 148 15.48 1.59 -10.84
C ILE A 148 15.26 3.08 -11.15
N ARG A 149 14.00 3.45 -11.34
CA ARG A 149 13.56 4.81 -11.67
C ARG A 149 12.68 5.37 -10.58
N THR A 150 12.40 6.68 -10.67
CA THR A 150 11.42 7.39 -9.84
C THR A 150 11.78 7.55 -8.35
N PHE A 151 13.03 7.35 -7.98
CA PHE A 151 13.50 7.78 -6.67
C PHE A 151 13.90 9.24 -6.69
N GLU A 152 13.51 9.94 -5.65
CA GLU A 152 13.86 11.34 -5.38
C GLU A 152 14.33 11.47 -3.94
N ILE A 153 15.23 12.38 -3.69
CA ILE A 153 15.73 12.71 -2.36
C ILE A 153 15.49 14.19 -2.08
N ALA A 154 15.24 14.56 -0.84
CA ALA A 154 15.01 15.92 -0.42
C ALA A 154 15.81 16.25 0.85
N GLU A 155 16.42 17.42 0.91
CA GLU A 155 16.98 17.99 2.15
C GLU A 155 15.86 18.56 3.03
N GLN A 156 14.85 19.15 2.39
CA GLN A 156 13.67 19.69 3.06
C GLN A 156 12.39 19.33 2.32
N GLU A 157 11.28 19.27 3.03
CA GLU A 157 9.98 18.94 2.44
C GLU A 157 9.63 19.91 1.29
N GLY A 158 9.25 19.31 0.15
CA GLY A 158 8.81 20.03 -1.04
C GLY A 158 9.90 20.33 -2.08
N LEU A 159 11.17 20.08 -1.78
CA LEU A 159 12.26 20.25 -2.74
C LEU A 159 12.93 18.90 -3.01
N TYR A 160 12.56 18.27 -4.12
CA TYR A 160 12.97 16.91 -4.48
C TYR A 160 13.94 16.92 -5.67
N TYR A 161 14.96 16.09 -5.59
CA TYR A 161 15.95 15.89 -6.64
C TYR A 161 15.97 14.42 -7.07
N PRO A 162 16.11 14.13 -8.37
CA PRO A 162 16.28 12.76 -8.84
C PRO A 162 17.47 12.08 -8.15
N ALA A 163 17.25 10.85 -7.68
CA ALA A 163 18.26 10.02 -7.05
C ALA A 163 18.48 8.72 -7.83
N GLN A 164 19.74 8.29 -7.94
CA GLN A 164 20.06 6.96 -8.46
C GLN A 164 19.81 5.92 -7.37
N ALA A 165 19.16 4.82 -7.73
CA ALA A 165 18.90 3.72 -6.82
C ALA A 165 19.42 2.41 -7.41
N VAL A 166 20.00 1.57 -6.55
CA VAL A 166 20.49 0.23 -6.89
C VAL A 166 19.99 -0.78 -5.87
N VAL A 167 19.86 -2.04 -6.27
CA VAL A 167 19.58 -3.14 -5.34
C VAL A 167 20.92 -3.76 -4.92
N GLU A 168 21.11 -3.91 -3.60
CA GLU A 168 22.27 -4.57 -2.99
C GLU A 168 21.92 -5.99 -2.49
#